data_6356d3c3091adc7fc85d6ca407d5b9bb
#
_entry.id   6356d3c3091adc7fc85d6ca407d5b9bb
#
_cell.length_a   1.000
_cell.length_b   1.000
_cell.length_c   1.000
_cell.angle_alpha   90.00
_cell.angle_beta   90.00
_cell.angle_gamma   90.00
#
_symmetry.space_group_name_H-M   'P 1'
#
loop_
_entity.id
_entity.type
_entity.pdbx_description
1 polymer ?
#
loop_
_entity_poly.entity_id
_entity_poly.type
_entity_poly.pdbx_seq_one_letter_code
_entity_poly.pdbx_strand_id
1 'polypeptide(L)'
;MATNANLKKAADNIRILAASMVEKAKSGHPGGAMGGADFVSVLFAEFLRYDPDNMLYPHRDRFFLDPGHMSPMLYSVLALAGHYSLEDLQQFRQWGSVTPGHPEVDYLRGVENTSGPLGQ
;
A
#
# COMPACT_ATOMS: atom_id res chain seq x y z
N MET A 1 2.46 -1.35 21.10
CA MET A 1 2.11 -2.56 20.32
C MET A 1 0.64 -2.51 19.94
N ALA A 2 0.31 -2.80 18.69
CA ALA A 2 -1.06 -2.80 18.24
C ALA A 2 -1.84 -3.97 18.84
N THR A 3 -3.13 -3.75 19.17
CA THR A 3 -4.01 -4.83 19.62
C THR A 3 -4.55 -5.61 18.42
N ASN A 4 -4.99 -6.85 18.65
CA ASN A 4 -5.64 -7.64 17.59
C ASN A 4 -6.85 -6.92 16.99
N ALA A 5 -7.62 -6.19 17.81
CA ALA A 5 -8.75 -5.39 17.33
C ALA A 5 -8.30 -4.27 16.38
N ASN A 6 -7.19 -3.59 16.71
CA ASN A 6 -6.64 -2.53 15.87
C ASN A 6 -6.06 -3.10 14.56
N LEU A 7 -5.36 -4.22 14.63
CA LEU A 7 -4.83 -4.90 13.44
C LEU A 7 -5.97 -5.34 12.50
N LYS A 8 -7.03 -5.91 13.07
CA LYS A 8 -8.21 -6.27 12.29
C LYS A 8 -8.87 -5.05 11.64
N LYS A 9 -9.02 -3.96 12.40
CA LYS A 9 -9.58 -2.72 11.87
C LYS A 9 -8.72 -2.15 10.74
N ALA A 10 -7.40 -2.18 10.88
CA ALA A 10 -6.48 -1.76 9.82
C ALA A 10 -6.65 -2.62 8.57
N ALA A 11 -6.68 -3.94 8.72
CA ALA A 11 -6.89 -4.86 7.60
C ALA A 11 -8.23 -4.63 6.90
N ASP A 12 -9.31 -4.42 7.67
CA ASP A 12 -10.64 -4.13 7.12
C ASP A 12 -10.64 -2.83 6.32
N ASN A 13 -9.93 -1.80 6.82
CA ASN A 13 -9.76 -0.54 6.08
C ASN A 13 -8.99 -0.74 4.78
N ILE A 14 -7.91 -1.52 4.80
CA ILE A 14 -7.14 -1.82 3.60
C ILE A 14 -8.02 -2.52 2.56
N ARG A 15 -8.83 -3.50 2.97
CA ARG A 15 -9.76 -4.20 2.07
C ARG A 15 -10.74 -3.23 1.40
N ILE A 16 -11.35 -2.34 2.21
CA ILE A 16 -12.33 -1.38 1.71
C ILE A 16 -11.67 -0.34 0.79
N LEU A 17 -10.52 0.20 1.19
CA LEU A 17 -9.78 1.15 0.38
C LEU A 17 -9.37 0.54 -0.96
N ALA A 18 -8.82 -0.67 -0.95
CA ALA A 18 -8.40 -1.36 -2.16
C ALA A 18 -9.58 -1.60 -3.11
N ALA A 19 -10.70 -2.11 -2.60
CA ALA A 19 -11.91 -2.31 -3.40
C ALA A 19 -12.44 -0.99 -3.96
N SER A 20 -12.45 0.07 -3.16
CA SER A 20 -12.92 1.39 -3.56
C SER A 20 -12.04 2.02 -4.64
N MET A 21 -10.72 1.85 -4.54
CA MET A 21 -9.78 2.34 -5.55
C MET A 21 -10.05 1.70 -6.91
N VAL A 22 -10.18 0.37 -6.93
CA VAL A 22 -10.46 -0.39 -8.16
C VAL A 22 -11.83 -0.01 -8.72
N GLU A 23 -12.84 0.09 -7.87
CA GLU A 23 -14.20 0.45 -8.30
C GLU A 23 -14.23 1.86 -8.89
N LYS A 24 -13.61 2.83 -8.25
CA LYS A 24 -13.58 4.21 -8.78
C LYS A 24 -12.83 4.29 -10.11
N ALA A 25 -11.70 3.61 -10.23
CA ALA A 25 -10.90 3.60 -11.45
C ALA A 25 -11.57 2.79 -12.59
N LYS A 26 -12.54 1.93 -12.26
CA LYS A 26 -13.11 0.95 -13.19
C LYS A 26 -12.03 0.09 -13.84
N SER A 27 -10.93 -0.11 -13.14
CA SER A 27 -9.75 -0.82 -13.65
C SER A 27 -8.89 -1.25 -12.46
N GLY A 28 -8.32 -2.44 -12.52
CA GLY A 28 -7.41 -2.96 -11.51
C GLY A 28 -7.84 -4.33 -10.98
N HIS A 29 -7.13 -4.77 -9.95
CA HIS A 29 -7.26 -6.12 -9.40
C HIS A 29 -7.53 -6.05 -7.89
N PRO A 30 -8.76 -6.35 -7.43
CA PRO A 30 -9.08 -6.29 -6.00
C PRO A 30 -8.64 -7.51 -5.22
N GLY A 31 -8.52 -8.68 -5.86
CA GLY A 31 -8.36 -9.97 -5.19
C GLY A 31 -7.14 -10.06 -4.27
N GLY A 32 -5.95 -9.92 -4.83
CA GLY A 32 -4.70 -9.99 -4.05
C GLY A 32 -4.57 -8.86 -3.04
N ALA A 33 -5.02 -7.66 -3.41
CA ALA A 33 -4.99 -6.51 -2.51
C ALA A 33 -5.86 -6.71 -1.27
N MET A 34 -7.03 -7.30 -1.41
CA MET A 34 -7.91 -7.63 -0.29
C MET A 34 -7.39 -8.86 0.48
N GLY A 35 -6.92 -9.88 -0.25
CA GLY A 35 -6.42 -11.12 0.35
C GLY A 35 -5.16 -10.92 1.20
N GLY A 36 -4.31 -9.97 0.84
CA GLY A 36 -3.08 -9.66 1.59
C GLY A 36 -3.26 -8.68 2.75
N ALA A 37 -4.47 -8.17 2.98
CA ALA A 37 -4.69 -7.08 3.93
C ALA A 37 -4.29 -7.43 5.37
N ASP A 38 -4.62 -8.61 5.85
CA ASP A 38 -4.23 -9.04 7.20
C ASP A 38 -2.72 -9.18 7.32
N PHE A 39 -2.09 -9.82 6.33
CA PHE A 39 -0.65 -10.00 6.29
C PHE A 39 0.08 -8.64 6.33
N VAL A 40 -0.27 -7.73 5.45
CA VAL A 40 0.43 -6.45 5.34
C VAL A 40 0.21 -5.57 6.57
N SER A 41 -0.97 -5.66 7.20
CA SER A 41 -1.26 -4.94 8.45
C SER A 41 -0.33 -5.39 9.58
N VAL A 42 -0.18 -6.70 9.75
CA VAL A 42 0.71 -7.26 10.76
C VAL A 42 2.17 -6.93 10.43
N LEU A 43 2.57 -7.09 9.19
CA LEU A 43 3.94 -6.81 8.74
C LEU A 43 4.35 -5.37 9.08
N PHE A 44 3.55 -4.39 8.69
CA PHE A 44 3.87 -2.98 8.90
C PHE A 44 3.75 -2.55 10.37
N ALA A 45 2.82 -3.15 11.13
CA ALA A 45 2.59 -2.76 12.52
C ALA A 45 3.58 -3.41 13.51
N GLU A 46 4.03 -4.64 13.24
CA GLU A 46 4.74 -5.43 14.24
C GLU A 46 6.17 -5.82 13.84
N PHE A 47 6.47 -5.92 12.56
CA PHE A 47 7.74 -6.50 12.10
C PHE A 47 8.63 -5.52 11.34
N LEU A 48 8.07 -4.72 10.46
CA LEU A 48 8.84 -3.84 9.62
C LEU A 48 9.42 -2.68 10.43
N ARG A 49 10.73 -2.50 10.34
CA ARG A 49 11.43 -1.40 11.02
C ARG A 49 11.55 -0.24 10.04
N TYR A 50 10.74 0.76 10.23
CA TYR A 50 10.79 1.98 9.45
C TYR A 50 10.38 3.17 10.32
N ASP A 51 10.73 4.36 9.89
CA ASP A 51 10.36 5.60 10.57
C ASP A 51 9.35 6.35 9.69
N PRO A 52 8.07 6.42 10.08
CA PRO A 52 7.07 7.12 9.28
C PRO A 52 7.35 8.62 9.15
N ASP A 53 8.13 9.21 10.05
CA ASP A 53 8.54 10.60 9.97
C ASP A 53 9.82 10.81 9.16
N ASN A 54 10.53 9.72 8.82
CA ASN A 54 11.75 9.76 8.01
C ASN A 54 11.84 8.52 7.11
N MET A 55 11.12 8.51 6.02
CA MET A 55 11.06 7.37 5.09
C MET A 55 12.38 7.08 4.39
N LEU A 56 13.37 7.97 4.50
CA LEU A 56 14.72 7.75 3.96
C LEU A 56 15.71 7.23 5.01
N TYR A 57 15.23 6.88 6.21
CA TYR A 57 16.08 6.32 7.26
C TYR A 57 16.95 5.18 6.70
N PRO A 58 18.28 5.28 6.77
CA PRO A 58 19.17 4.36 6.01
C PRO A 58 19.15 2.91 6.51
N HIS A 59 18.77 2.69 7.77
CA HIS A 59 18.68 1.36 8.37
C HIS A 59 17.25 0.80 8.42
N ARG A 60 16.33 1.38 7.63
CA ARG A 60 14.96 0.87 7.54
C ARG A 60 14.91 -0.47 6.84
N ASP A 61 13.94 -1.28 7.21
CA ASP A 61 13.55 -2.42 6.41
C ASP A 61 12.85 -1.92 5.14
N ARG A 62 13.08 -2.60 4.04
CA ARG A 62 12.55 -2.20 2.74
C ARG A 62 11.60 -3.27 2.22
N PHE A 63 10.33 -2.91 2.12
CA PHE A 63 9.30 -3.79 1.58
C PHE A 63 9.20 -3.62 0.07
N PHE A 64 9.43 -4.68 -0.67
CA PHE A 64 9.32 -4.70 -2.11
C PHE A 64 8.06 -5.46 -2.50
N LEU A 65 7.14 -4.78 -3.18
CA LEU A 65 5.91 -5.41 -3.64
C LEU A 65 6.16 -6.19 -4.92
N ASP A 66 5.80 -7.44 -4.89
CA ASP A 66 5.81 -8.35 -6.02
C ASP A 66 4.67 -9.36 -5.80
N PRO A 67 3.63 -9.37 -6.59
CA PRO A 67 3.42 -8.73 -7.90
C PRO A 67 2.81 -7.32 -7.83
N GLY A 68 3.14 -6.51 -8.83
CA GLY A 68 2.78 -5.08 -8.86
C GLY A 68 1.29 -4.79 -8.97
N HIS A 69 0.48 -5.71 -9.50
CA HIS A 69 -0.97 -5.51 -9.59
C HIS A 69 -1.68 -5.50 -8.22
N MET A 70 -0.97 -5.90 -7.16
CA MET A 70 -1.47 -5.76 -5.78
C MET A 70 -1.25 -4.34 -5.21
N SER A 71 -0.89 -3.37 -6.03
CA SER A 71 -0.61 -1.99 -5.63
C SER A 71 -1.67 -1.34 -4.73
N PRO A 72 -3.00 -1.61 -4.87
CA PRO A 72 -3.97 -1.04 -3.94
C PRO A 72 -3.73 -1.42 -2.48
N MET A 73 -3.21 -2.61 -2.20
CA MET A 73 -2.81 -3.01 -0.85
C MET A 73 -1.67 -2.13 -0.32
N LEU A 74 -0.64 -1.94 -1.13
CA LEU A 74 0.52 -1.13 -0.75
C LEU A 74 0.13 0.33 -0.50
N TYR A 75 -0.61 0.94 -1.43
CA TYR A 75 -1.05 2.32 -1.25
C TYR A 75 -1.96 2.48 -0.04
N SER A 76 -2.82 1.49 0.24
CA SER A 76 -3.72 1.54 1.38
C SER A 76 -2.96 1.46 2.71
N VAL A 77 -2.00 0.55 2.85
CA VAL A 77 -1.21 0.47 4.10
C VAL A 77 -0.34 1.71 4.28
N LEU A 78 0.24 2.25 3.21
CA LEU A 78 1.01 3.48 3.26
C LEU A 78 0.13 4.70 3.55
N ALA A 79 -1.13 4.71 3.11
CA ALA A 79 -2.09 5.74 3.50
C ALA A 79 -2.39 5.69 5.00
N LEU A 80 -2.56 4.49 5.57
CA LEU A 80 -2.72 4.35 7.02
C LEU A 80 -1.49 4.81 7.79
N ALA A 81 -0.30 4.68 7.20
CA ALA A 81 0.95 5.19 7.77
C ALA A 81 1.14 6.71 7.56
N GLY A 82 0.25 7.37 6.81
CA GLY A 82 0.27 8.81 6.61
C GLY A 82 0.96 9.30 5.34
N HIS A 83 1.31 8.42 4.39
CA HIS A 83 2.11 8.77 3.21
C HIS A 83 1.30 8.99 1.94
N TYR A 84 0.02 8.63 1.95
CA TYR A 84 -0.94 8.93 0.90
C TYR A 84 -2.19 9.51 1.52
N SER A 85 -2.78 10.51 0.88
CA SER A 85 -4.09 11.02 1.26
C SER A 85 -5.20 10.16 0.64
N LEU A 86 -6.42 10.31 1.12
CA LEU A 86 -7.58 9.67 0.49
C LEU A 86 -7.78 10.18 -0.94
N GLU A 87 -7.48 11.45 -1.19
CA GLU A 87 -7.53 12.05 -2.52
C GLU A 87 -6.53 11.37 -3.46
N ASP A 88 -5.31 11.08 -2.98
CA ASP A 88 -4.31 10.33 -3.77
C ASP A 88 -4.85 8.97 -4.16
N LEU A 89 -5.47 8.26 -3.22
CA LEU A 89 -6.05 6.93 -3.49
C LEU A 89 -7.18 7.00 -4.52
N GLN A 90 -7.97 8.08 -4.49
CA GLN A 90 -9.05 8.29 -5.45
C GLN A 90 -8.54 8.52 -6.89
N GLN A 91 -7.26 8.86 -7.04
CA GLN A 91 -6.63 9.05 -8.36
C GLN A 91 -5.92 7.80 -8.86
N PHE A 92 -6.18 6.65 -8.26
CA PHE A 92 -5.60 5.37 -8.67
C PHE A 92 -5.79 5.13 -10.18
N ARG A 93 -4.68 4.81 -10.86
CA ARG A 93 -4.62 4.58 -12.31
C ARG A 93 -4.99 5.79 -13.19
N GLN A 94 -5.06 6.98 -12.61
CA GLN A 94 -5.26 8.18 -13.41
C GLN A 94 -3.92 8.72 -13.90
N TRP A 95 -3.92 9.29 -15.08
CA TRP A 95 -2.71 9.85 -15.68
C TRP A 95 -2.10 10.93 -14.79
N GLY A 96 -0.80 10.80 -14.53
CA GLY A 96 -0.06 11.76 -13.73
C GLY A 96 -0.28 11.66 -12.22
N SER A 97 -1.06 10.67 -11.75
CA SER A 97 -1.26 10.50 -10.32
C SER A 97 -0.06 9.86 -9.62
N VAL A 98 -0.01 10.00 -8.29
CA VAL A 98 1.02 9.37 -7.45
C VAL A 98 0.70 7.91 -7.10
N THR A 99 -0.42 7.39 -7.63
CA THR A 99 -0.88 6.01 -7.41
C THR A 99 -1.05 5.28 -8.75
N PRO A 100 0.05 5.10 -9.52
CA PRO A 100 -0.04 4.33 -10.76
C PRO A 100 -0.51 2.89 -10.52
N GLY A 101 -1.06 2.27 -11.53
CA GLY A 101 -1.64 0.92 -11.42
C GLY A 101 -0.66 -0.15 -10.96
N HIS A 102 0.61 0.02 -11.28
CA HIS A 102 1.72 -0.80 -10.81
C HIS A 102 2.71 0.14 -10.14
N PRO A 103 3.28 -0.21 -8.97
CA PRO A 103 4.09 0.73 -8.21
C PRO A 103 5.32 1.17 -8.99
N GLU A 104 5.60 2.45 -8.92
CA GLU A 104 6.86 3.05 -9.35
C GLU A 104 7.58 3.55 -8.10
N VAL A 105 8.90 3.42 -8.09
CA VAL A 105 9.70 3.80 -6.94
C VAL A 105 9.40 5.24 -6.51
N ASP A 106 9.09 5.41 -5.24
CA ASP A 106 8.80 6.69 -4.60
C ASP A 106 9.19 6.59 -3.13
N TYR A 107 10.46 6.74 -2.84
CA TYR A 107 11.01 6.50 -1.51
C TYR A 107 10.37 7.36 -0.43
N LEU A 108 10.02 8.61 -0.75
CA LEU A 108 9.41 9.52 0.22
C LEU A 108 8.01 9.06 0.65
N ARG A 109 7.32 8.31 -0.19
CA ARG A 109 6.02 7.70 0.14
C ARG A 109 6.14 6.27 0.61
N GLY A 110 7.35 5.70 0.63
CA GLY A 110 7.57 4.33 1.10
C GLY A 110 7.47 3.26 0.02
N VAL A 111 7.42 3.65 -1.26
CA VAL A 111 7.44 2.70 -2.37
C VAL A 111 8.89 2.43 -2.75
N GLU A 112 9.40 1.27 -2.40
CA GLU A 112 10.82 0.93 -2.46
C GLU A 112 11.26 0.36 -3.81
N ASN A 113 10.32 -0.02 -4.68
CA ASN A 113 10.65 -0.61 -5.97
C ASN A 113 9.61 -0.28 -7.03
N THR A 114 10.08 -0.26 -8.27
CA THR A 114 9.20 -0.32 -9.44
C THR A 114 8.94 -1.78 -9.77
N SER A 115 7.68 -2.16 -9.94
CA SER A 115 7.29 -3.54 -10.19
C SER A 115 6.35 -3.63 -11.38
N GLY A 116 6.60 -4.59 -12.26
CA GLY A 116 5.68 -4.92 -13.36
C GLY A 116 4.44 -5.68 -12.89
N PRO A 117 3.47 -5.96 -13.80
CA PRO A 117 2.18 -6.53 -13.41
C PRO A 117 2.27 -7.84 -12.63
N LEU A 118 3.21 -8.69 -12.98
CA LEU A 118 3.40 -10.01 -12.36
C LEU A 118 4.70 -10.09 -11.56
N GLY A 119 5.32 -8.93 -11.25
CA GLY A 119 6.56 -8.85 -10.48
C GLY A 119 7.84 -8.61 -11.30
N GLN A 120 7.73 -8.58 -12.61
CA GLN A 120 8.90 -8.34 -13.47
C GLN A 120 9.40 -6.89 -13.44
#